data_fef8ab139e786e7b2de6104cdc5d64b9
#
_entry.id   fef8ab139e786e7b2de6104cdc5d64b9
#
_cell.length_a   1.000
_cell.length_b   1.000
_cell.length_c   1.000
_cell.angle_alpha   90.00
_cell.angle_beta   90.00
_cell.angle_gamma   90.00
#
_symmetry.space_group_name_H-M   'P 1'
#
loop_
_entity.id
_entity.type
_entity.pdbx_description
1 polymer ?
#
loop_
_entity_poly.entity_id
_entity_poly.type
_entity_poly.pdbx_seq_one_letter_code
_entity_poly.pdbx_strand_id
1 'polypeptide(L)' 'MSSEIVNMLDGCVNKVIMIKLRNNRTIRGTLQTFDTHMNLTLNKTEDITDDKVENLDNILLRGDNIIAVHLPDN' A
#
# COMPACT_ATOMS: atom_id res chain seq x y z
N MET A 1 -18.55 -9.63 5.36
CA MET A 1 -18.40 -9.06 5.33
C MET A 1 -17.32 -8.25 5.50
N SER A 2 -16.38 -8.05 5.19
CA SER A 2 -15.20 -7.38 5.28
C SER A 2 -15.35 -5.95 5.10
N SER A 3 -16.43 -5.47 5.42
CA SER A 3 -16.71 -4.11 5.15
C SER A 3 -15.82 -3.15 5.93
N GLU A 4 -15.30 -3.55 7.09
CA GLU A 4 -14.43 -2.66 7.83
C GLU A 4 -13.12 -2.39 7.10
N ILE A 5 -12.52 -3.43 6.54
CA ILE A 5 -11.28 -3.27 5.81
C ILE A 5 -11.51 -2.44 4.55
N VAL A 6 -12.59 -2.73 3.84
CA VAL A 6 -12.91 -1.98 2.63
C VAL A 6 -13.14 -0.51 2.95
N ASN A 7 -13.85 -0.23 4.03
CA ASN A 7 -14.09 1.16 4.43
C ASN A 7 -12.81 1.87 4.81
N MET A 8 -11.92 1.19 5.50
CA MET A 8 -10.64 1.78 5.87
C MET A 8 -9.81 2.13 4.63
N LEU A 9 -9.76 1.22 3.68
CA LEU A 9 -9.00 1.48 2.47
C LEU A 9 -9.65 2.56 1.61
N ASP A 10 -10.97 2.58 1.57
CA ASP A 10 -11.67 3.60 0.81
C ASP A 10 -11.34 4.99 1.35
N GLY A 11 -11.22 5.12 2.65
CA GLY A 11 -10.83 6.37 3.27
C GLY A 11 -9.39 6.77 3.02
N CYS A 12 -8.58 5.86 2.49
CA CYS A 12 -7.17 6.12 2.23
C CYS A 12 -6.86 6.41 0.76
N VAL A 13 -7.85 6.36 -0.10
CA VAL A 13 -7.63 6.65 -1.52
C VAL A 13 -7.12 8.08 -1.67
N ASN A 14 -6.08 8.23 -2.46
CA ASN A 14 -5.37 9.48 -2.68
C ASN A 14 -4.53 9.92 -1.48
N LYS A 15 -4.31 9.03 -0.53
CA LYS A 15 -3.44 9.34 0.61
C LYS A 15 -2.21 8.44 0.57
N VAL A 16 -1.15 8.88 1.22
CA VAL A 16 0.08 8.11 1.29
C VAL A 16 -0.07 7.04 2.36
N ILE A 17 0.20 5.81 2.00
CA ILE A 17 0.19 4.70 2.94
C ILE A 17 1.51 3.96 2.87
N MET A 18 1.79 3.15 3.88
CA MET A 18 3.01 2.37 3.94
C MET A 18 2.62 0.90 4.03
N ILE A 19 3.28 0.06 3.26
CA ILE A 19 2.90 -1.34 3.14
C ILE A 19 4.12 -2.21 3.37
N LYS A 20 3.96 -3.19 4.25
CA LYS A 20 5.00 -4.18 4.48
C LYS A 20 4.67 -5.44 3.71
N LEU A 21 5.64 -5.94 2.97
CA LEU A 21 5.47 -7.10 2.11
C LEU A 21 6.14 -8.33 2.72
N ARG A 22 5.75 -9.50 2.23
CA ARG A 22 6.28 -10.77 2.74
C ARG A 22 7.78 -10.91 2.55
N ASN A 23 8.35 -10.27 1.56
CA ASN A 23 9.78 -10.35 1.30
C ASN A 23 10.58 -9.35 2.13
N ASN A 24 10.01 -8.85 3.20
CA ASN A 24 10.64 -7.88 4.10
C ASN A 24 10.87 -6.52 3.45
N ARG A 25 10.20 -6.25 2.35
CA ARG A 25 10.30 -4.94 1.72
C ARG A 25 9.21 -4.04 2.30
N THR A 26 9.51 -2.76 2.41
CA THR A 26 8.56 -1.76 2.85
C THR A 26 8.38 -0.74 1.73
N ILE A 27 7.13 -0.52 1.35
CA ILE A 27 6.78 0.35 0.24
C ILE A 27 5.93 1.49 0.77
N ARG A 28 6.16 2.68 0.25
CA ARG A 28 5.34 3.85 0.58
C ARG A 28 4.83 4.44 -0.72
N GLY A 29 3.56 4.76 -0.78
CA GLY A 29 3.00 5.34 -2.00
C GLY A 29 1.59 5.85 -1.78
N THR A 30 1.06 6.49 -2.81
CA THR A 30 -0.29 7.04 -2.76
C THR A 30 -1.26 5.99 -3.31
N LEU A 31 -2.22 5.61 -2.50
CA LEU A 31 -3.19 4.59 -2.88
C LEU A 31 -4.13 5.13 -3.95
N GLN A 32 -4.29 4.40 -5.03
CA GLN A 32 -5.19 4.79 -6.11
C GLN A 32 -6.43 3.91 -6.13
N THR A 33 -6.25 2.62 -6.21
CA THR A 33 -7.39 1.69 -6.24
C THR A 33 -7.08 0.47 -5.40
N PHE A 34 -8.12 -0.25 -5.04
CA PHE A 34 -7.99 -1.52 -4.33
C PHE A 34 -9.19 -2.39 -4.67
N ASP A 35 -9.08 -3.67 -4.39
CA ASP A 35 -10.20 -4.58 -4.59
C ASP A 35 -10.41 -5.43 -3.33
N THR A 36 -11.38 -6.33 -3.38
CA THR A 36 -11.74 -7.12 -2.22
C THR A 36 -10.69 -8.18 -1.88
N HIS A 37 -9.74 -8.43 -2.76
CA HIS A 37 -8.64 -9.35 -2.50
C HIS A 37 -7.40 -8.60 -2.01
N MET A 38 -7.55 -7.31 -1.72
CA MET A 38 -6.46 -6.47 -1.23
C MET A 38 -5.37 -6.25 -2.28
N ASN A 39 -5.69 -6.41 -3.55
CA ASN A 39 -4.76 -5.97 -4.59
C ASN A 39 -4.83 -4.45 -4.67
N LEU A 40 -3.69 -3.80 -4.61
CA LEU A 40 -3.64 -2.35 -4.54
C LEU A 40 -2.87 -1.77 -5.70
N THR A 41 -3.33 -0.65 -6.24
CA THR A 41 -2.51 0.13 -7.15
C THR A 41 -2.08 1.40 -6.44
N LEU A 42 -0.82 1.76 -6.61
CA LEU A 42 -0.23 2.91 -5.97
C LEU A 42 0.52 3.72 -6.99
N ASN A 43 0.60 5.03 -6.77
CA ASN A 43 1.48 5.84 -7.59
C ASN A 43 2.43 6.62 -6.70
N LYS A 44 3.42 7.25 -7.30
CA LYS A 44 4.47 7.97 -6.56
C LYS A 44 5.06 7.07 -5.49
N THR A 45 5.35 5.84 -5.88
CA THR A 45 5.72 4.79 -4.94
C THR A 45 7.22 4.75 -4.74
N GLU A 46 7.63 4.45 -3.53
CA GLU A 46 9.03 4.34 -3.16
C GLU A 46 9.25 3.10 -2.32
N ASP A 47 10.38 2.43 -2.57
CA ASP A 47 10.81 1.34 -1.71
C ASP A 47 11.71 1.96 -0.65
N ILE A 48 11.28 1.88 0.60
CA ILE A 48 11.99 2.49 1.70
C ILE A 48 12.58 1.46 2.65
N THR A 49 12.81 0.26 2.15
CA THR A 49 13.31 -0.85 2.96
C THR A 49 14.70 -0.56 3.52
N ASP A 50 15.55 -0.05 2.67
CA ASP A 50 16.94 0.19 3.04
C ASP A 50 17.17 1.68 3.23
N ASP A 51 18.40 2.05 3.54
CA ASP A 51 18.78 3.45 3.70
C ASP A 51 18.60 4.23 2.41
N LYS A 52 18.67 3.56 1.27
CA LYS A 52 18.50 4.21 0.00
C LYS A 52 17.07 4.09 -0.43
N VAL A 53 16.41 5.17 -0.70
CA VAL A 53 15.05 5.18 -1.21
C VAL A 53 15.09 4.92 -2.71
N GLU A 54 14.32 3.95 -3.15
CA GLU A 54 14.25 3.62 -4.58
C GLU A 54 12.89 3.99 -5.12
N ASN A 55 12.88 4.76 -6.21
CA ASN A 55 11.63 5.23 -6.81
C ASN A 55 11.06 4.14 -7.71
N LEU A 56 9.80 3.78 -7.47
CA LEU A 56 9.14 2.71 -8.22
C LEU A 56 8.02 3.21 -9.12
N ASP A 57 7.65 4.47 -9.00
CA ASP A 57 6.55 5.06 -9.77
C ASP A 57 5.22 4.35 -9.51
N ASN A 58 4.54 3.89 -10.55
CA ASN A 58 3.23 3.26 -10.40
C ASN A 58 3.40 1.77 -10.29
N ILE A 59 2.82 1.17 -9.26
CA ILE A 59 2.94 -0.28 -9.08
C ILE A 59 1.61 -0.88 -8.70
N LEU A 60 1.50 -2.17 -8.97
CA LEU A 60 0.39 -2.98 -8.52
C LEU A 60 0.93 -3.99 -7.52
N LEU A 61 0.35 -4.03 -6.34
CA LEU A 61 0.72 -4.99 -5.31
C LEU A 61 -0.37 -6.03 -5.18
N ARG A 62 0.01 -7.28 -5.18
CA ARG A 62 -0.95 -8.36 -4.98
C ARG A 62 -1.21 -8.52 -3.49
N GLY A 63 -2.48 -8.69 -3.15
CA GLY A 63 -2.89 -8.80 -1.74
C GLY A 63 -2.20 -9.92 -1.01
N ASP A 64 -1.91 -11.04 -1.69
CA ASP A 64 -1.29 -12.20 -1.05
C ASP A 64 0.17 -11.95 -0.65
N ASN A 65 0.77 -10.85 -1.08
CA ASN A 65 2.13 -10.47 -0.69
C ASN A 65 2.16 -9.44 0.42
N ILE A 66 1.01 -8.96 0.85
CA ILE A 66 0.94 -7.88 1.83
C ILE A 66 0.81 -8.48 3.23
N ILE A 67 1.69 -8.07 4.14
CA ILE A 67 1.62 -8.47 5.53
C ILE A 67 0.86 -7.43 6.34
N ALA A 68 1.12 -6.17 6.10
CA ALA A 68 0.51 -5.10 6.89
C ALA A 68 0.41 -3.82 6.07
N VAL A 69 -0.62 -3.05 6.34
CA VAL A 69 -0.79 -1.73 5.75
C VAL A 69 -0.83 -0.73 6.89
N HIS A 70 0.06 0.25 6.86
CA HIS A 70 0.08 1.32 7.85
C HIS A 70 -0.68 2.50 7.27
N LEU A 71 -1.75 2.87 7.94
CA LEU A 71 -2.63 3.93 7.45
C LEU A 71 -2.03 5.30 7.77
N PRO A 72 -2.43 6.30 7.01
CA PRO A 72 -1.89 7.64 7.27
C PRO A 72 -2.37 8.16 8.60
N ASP A 73 -1.50 9.00 9.18
CA ASP A 73 -1.84 9.59 10.38
C ASP A 73 -2.62 10.74 10.08
N ASN A 74 -3.64 11.00 10.36
CA ASN A 74 -4.22 12.22 10.12
C ASN A 74 -5.44 12.36 10.48
#